data_026472f917bf9dc4445767ee4329fee0
#
_entry.id   026472f917bf9dc4445767ee4329fee0
#
_cell.length_a   1.000
_cell.length_b   1.000
_cell.length_c   1.000
_cell.angle_alpha   90.00
_cell.angle_beta   90.00
_cell.angle_gamma   90.00
#
_symmetry.space_group_name_H-M   'P 1'
#
loop_
_entity.id
_entity.type
_entity.pdbx_description
1 polymer ?
#
loop_
_entity_poly.entity_id
_entity_poly.type
_entity_poly.pdbx_seq_one_letter_code
_entity_poly.pdbx_strand_id
1 'polypeptide(L)'
;MDNSDAILAMMDAFDNGGQGLAVWDPKDNLTSFNINYKKIFSSNMHFSPEVGLNFGKAYADAAKNPKFTLDPENTKQRIAQREQARLDKRPIESEYEVEPGKWLHVKETASNDGHMITVLTDVTARKTREIMQSKLADAIDAIPSHVMFWDEKEKLIKANKLAVKENLEYEVELREGMSYAEFLSSQF
;
A
#
# COMPACT_ATOMS: atom_id res chain seq x y z
N MET A 1 19.85 -30.79 0.19
CA MET A 1 19.51 -29.54 0.86
C MET A 1 18.37 -29.89 1.80
N ASP A 2 18.57 -29.80 3.09
CA ASP A 2 17.52 -30.11 4.06
C ASP A 2 16.43 -29.02 3.93
N ASN A 3 15.16 -29.39 4.19
CA ASN A 3 14.04 -28.42 4.14
C ASN A 3 14.30 -27.19 5.05
N SER A 4 15.05 -27.36 6.14
CA SER A 4 15.45 -26.30 7.04
C SER A 4 16.36 -25.26 6.37
N ASP A 5 17.33 -25.69 5.57
CA ASP A 5 18.25 -24.80 4.85
C ASP A 5 17.50 -23.95 3.81
N ALA A 6 16.53 -24.56 3.12
CA ALA A 6 15.72 -23.84 2.13
C ALA A 6 14.82 -22.77 2.79
N ILE A 7 14.25 -23.06 3.95
CA ILE A 7 13.44 -22.10 4.71
C ILE A 7 14.31 -20.94 5.20
N LEU A 8 15.51 -21.22 5.74
CA LEU A 8 16.44 -20.19 6.18
C LEU A 8 16.86 -19.28 5.01
N ALA A 9 17.25 -19.87 3.89
CA ALA A 9 17.61 -19.11 2.69
C ALA A 9 16.47 -18.21 2.18
N MET A 10 15.23 -18.70 2.25
CA MET A 10 14.06 -17.90 1.92
C MET A 10 13.86 -16.74 2.90
N MET A 11 13.97 -16.98 4.21
CA MET A 11 13.87 -15.92 5.23
C MET A 11 14.93 -14.83 5.02
N ASP A 12 16.18 -15.22 4.75
CA ASP A 12 17.27 -14.31 4.45
C ASP A 12 17.03 -13.48 3.18
N ALA A 13 16.47 -14.09 2.13
CA ALA A 13 16.14 -13.40 0.90
C ALA A 13 15.07 -12.32 1.14
N PHE A 14 14.04 -12.59 1.94
CA PHE A 14 13.03 -11.61 2.33
C PHE A 14 13.62 -10.51 3.23
N ASP A 15 14.54 -10.86 4.14
CA ASP A 15 15.24 -9.87 4.97
C ASP A 15 16.10 -8.93 4.10
N ASN A 16 16.84 -9.47 3.12
CA ASN A 16 17.62 -8.66 2.18
C ASN A 16 16.74 -7.78 1.29
N GLY A 17 15.53 -8.23 0.96
CA GLY A 17 14.52 -7.46 0.23
C GLY A 17 13.79 -6.41 1.08
N GLY A 18 14.09 -6.30 2.39
CA GLY A 18 13.41 -5.37 3.29
C GLY A 18 11.99 -5.78 3.67
N GLN A 19 11.59 -7.02 3.38
CA GLN A 19 10.23 -7.52 3.60
C GLN A 19 10.14 -8.35 4.88
N GLY A 20 9.06 -8.14 5.63
CA GLY A 20 8.71 -9.00 6.75
C GLY A 20 7.98 -10.24 6.28
N LEU A 21 8.43 -11.42 6.70
CA LEU A 21 7.81 -12.71 6.42
C LEU A 21 7.43 -13.41 7.71
N ALA A 22 6.19 -13.90 7.79
CA ALA A 22 5.71 -14.73 8.91
C ALA A 22 4.86 -15.89 8.42
N VAL A 23 4.92 -17.00 9.15
CA VAL A 23 4.13 -18.18 8.92
C VAL A 23 3.29 -18.47 10.17
N TRP A 24 2.01 -18.74 9.96
CA TRP A 24 1.02 -19.03 10.98
C TRP A 24 0.42 -20.40 10.75
N ASP A 25 0.20 -21.15 11.80
CA ASP A 25 -0.45 -22.46 11.72
C ASP A 25 -1.96 -22.34 11.40
N PRO A 26 -2.66 -23.43 11.12
CA PRO A 26 -4.11 -23.42 10.86
C PRO A 26 -4.98 -22.89 12.02
N LYS A 27 -4.42 -22.76 13.23
CA LYS A 27 -5.07 -22.18 14.41
C LYS A 27 -4.67 -20.72 14.63
N ASP A 28 -3.98 -20.09 13.66
CA ASP A 28 -3.46 -18.73 13.74
C ASP A 28 -2.42 -18.51 14.85
N ASN A 29 -1.62 -19.52 15.18
CA ASN A 29 -0.47 -19.31 16.02
C ASN A 29 0.78 -19.08 15.15
N LEU A 30 1.58 -18.10 15.51
CA LEU A 30 2.83 -17.75 14.83
C LEU A 30 3.84 -18.90 14.98
N THR A 31 4.29 -19.46 13.86
CA THR A 31 5.25 -20.60 13.87
C THR A 31 6.66 -20.17 13.53
N SER A 32 6.81 -19.20 12.63
CA SER A 32 8.12 -18.64 12.26
C SER A 32 7.98 -17.25 11.68
N PHE A 33 9.05 -16.46 11.75
CA PHE A 33 9.13 -15.11 11.18
C PHE A 33 10.59 -14.69 10.98
N ASN A 34 10.83 -13.78 10.04
CA ASN A 34 12.13 -13.20 9.80
C ASN A 34 12.40 -11.93 10.64
N ILE A 35 13.61 -11.38 10.56
CA ILE A 35 14.03 -10.22 11.33
C ILE A 35 13.21 -8.97 10.97
N ASN A 36 12.93 -8.76 9.69
CA ASN A 36 12.14 -7.61 9.25
C ASN A 36 10.69 -7.70 9.72
N TYR A 37 10.08 -8.89 9.71
CA TYR A 37 8.76 -9.08 10.30
C TYR A 37 8.76 -8.65 11.77
N LYS A 38 9.74 -9.11 12.56
CA LYS A 38 9.86 -8.74 13.97
C LYS A 38 9.94 -7.22 14.14
N LYS A 39 10.78 -6.53 13.34
CA LYS A 39 10.94 -5.07 13.41
C LYS A 39 9.63 -4.35 13.10
N ILE A 40 8.99 -4.69 11.96
CA ILE A 40 7.75 -4.07 11.50
C ILE A 40 6.62 -4.34 12.49
N PHE A 41 6.44 -5.61 12.89
CA PHE A 41 5.41 -6.00 13.85
C PHE A 41 5.56 -5.26 15.18
N SER A 42 6.78 -5.26 15.76
CA SER A 42 7.04 -4.61 17.05
C SER A 42 6.79 -3.11 17.01
N SER A 43 7.12 -2.45 15.91
CA SER A 43 6.83 -1.03 15.72
C SER A 43 5.32 -0.73 15.71
N ASN A 44 4.53 -1.58 15.05
CA ASN A 44 3.10 -1.34 14.86
C ASN A 44 2.24 -1.83 16.04
N MET A 45 2.59 -2.99 16.59
CA MET A 45 1.82 -3.61 17.68
C MET A 45 2.30 -3.16 19.07
N HIS A 46 3.46 -2.49 19.13
CA HIS A 46 4.12 -2.02 20.37
C HIS A 46 4.54 -3.13 21.35
N PHE A 47 4.70 -4.36 20.85
CA PHE A 47 5.33 -5.48 21.54
C PHE A 47 6.01 -6.42 20.53
N SER A 48 6.95 -7.25 20.99
CA SER A 48 7.64 -8.20 20.11
C SER A 48 6.81 -9.42 19.82
N PRO A 49 6.81 -9.94 18.57
CA PRO A 49 6.22 -11.23 18.26
C PRO A 49 7.09 -12.36 18.84
N GLU A 50 6.41 -13.41 19.27
CA GLU A 50 7.04 -14.65 19.74
C GLU A 50 6.37 -15.84 19.08
N VAL A 51 7.11 -16.93 18.86
CA VAL A 51 6.54 -18.20 18.37
C VAL A 51 5.45 -18.66 19.34
N GLY A 52 4.31 -19.07 18.80
CA GLY A 52 3.11 -19.42 19.57
C GLY A 52 2.15 -18.26 19.81
N LEU A 53 2.51 -17.02 19.45
CA LEU A 53 1.59 -15.87 19.53
C LEU A 53 0.37 -16.12 18.62
N ASN A 54 -0.83 -16.07 19.19
CA ASN A 54 -2.06 -16.18 18.41
C ASN A 54 -2.42 -14.83 17.77
N PHE A 55 -2.83 -14.84 16.50
CA PHE A 55 -3.14 -13.64 15.72
C PHE A 55 -4.23 -12.78 16.36
N GLY A 56 -5.38 -13.38 16.69
CA GLY A 56 -6.47 -12.65 17.33
C GLY A 56 -6.09 -12.07 18.70
N LYS A 57 -5.31 -12.83 19.49
CA LYS A 57 -4.79 -12.35 20.78
C LYS A 57 -3.81 -11.18 20.60
N ALA A 58 -2.95 -11.22 19.57
CA ALA A 58 -2.03 -10.14 19.27
C ALA A 58 -2.77 -8.80 19.07
N TYR A 59 -3.85 -8.81 18.29
CA TYR A 59 -4.69 -7.63 18.09
C TYR A 59 -5.43 -7.18 19.35
N ALA A 60 -5.98 -8.14 20.11
CA ALA A 60 -6.66 -7.84 21.38
C ALA A 60 -5.71 -7.22 22.41
N ASP A 61 -4.45 -7.66 22.44
CA ASP A 61 -3.42 -7.11 23.33
C ASP A 61 -2.93 -5.74 22.85
N ALA A 62 -2.73 -5.56 21.53
CA ALA A 62 -2.38 -4.27 20.95
C ALA A 62 -3.45 -3.20 21.18
N ALA A 63 -4.73 -3.55 21.08
CA ALA A 63 -5.85 -2.64 21.31
C ALA A 63 -5.91 -2.05 22.74
N LYS A 64 -5.20 -2.65 23.70
CA LYS A 64 -5.05 -2.11 25.06
C LYS A 64 -4.05 -0.95 25.12
N ASN A 65 -3.22 -0.79 24.09
CA ASN A 65 -2.24 0.29 24.02
C ASN A 65 -2.88 1.53 23.38
N PRO A 66 -2.88 2.70 24.06
CA PRO A 66 -3.47 3.93 23.50
C PRO A 66 -2.79 4.45 22.23
N LYS A 67 -1.59 3.95 21.90
CA LYS A 67 -0.89 4.27 20.65
C LYS A 67 -1.32 3.40 19.46
N PHE A 68 -2.08 2.33 19.73
CA PHE A 68 -2.58 1.47 18.68
C PHE A 68 -3.78 2.14 18.00
N THR A 69 -3.65 2.46 16.73
CA THR A 69 -4.59 3.31 15.99
C THR A 69 -5.69 2.56 15.26
N LEU A 70 -5.63 1.22 15.24
CA LEU A 70 -6.68 0.43 14.59
C LEU A 70 -7.93 0.38 15.46
N ASP A 71 -9.05 0.79 14.87
CA ASP A 71 -10.38 0.70 15.45
C ASP A 71 -10.74 -0.77 15.79
N PRO A 72 -11.39 -1.03 16.94
CA PRO A 72 -11.84 -2.37 17.34
C PRO A 72 -12.73 -3.07 16.30
N GLU A 73 -13.58 -2.34 15.59
CA GLU A 73 -14.45 -2.91 14.56
C GLU A 73 -13.62 -3.33 13.33
N ASN A 74 -12.69 -2.53 12.90
CA ASN A 74 -11.72 -2.87 11.85
C ASN A 74 -10.88 -4.09 12.24
N THR A 75 -10.53 -4.23 13.51
CA THR A 75 -9.82 -5.39 14.04
C THR A 75 -10.63 -6.68 13.91
N LYS A 76 -11.91 -6.67 14.30
CA LYS A 76 -12.81 -7.82 14.15
C LYS A 76 -13.00 -8.20 12.68
N GLN A 77 -13.24 -7.21 11.85
CA GLN A 77 -13.39 -7.40 10.40
C GLN A 77 -12.14 -8.03 9.79
N ARG A 78 -10.95 -7.59 10.20
CA ARG A 78 -9.67 -8.15 9.73
C ARG A 78 -9.51 -9.62 10.13
N ILE A 79 -9.85 -9.99 11.36
CA ILE A 79 -9.80 -11.38 11.83
C ILE A 79 -10.77 -12.24 11.00
N ALA A 80 -12.00 -11.79 10.81
CA ALA A 80 -13.01 -12.51 10.03
C ALA A 80 -12.60 -12.66 8.55
N GLN A 81 -12.05 -11.61 7.94
CA GLN A 81 -11.52 -11.66 6.57
C GLN A 81 -10.39 -12.67 6.43
N ARG A 82 -9.51 -12.75 7.43
CA ARG A 82 -8.41 -13.71 7.44
C ARG A 82 -8.90 -15.16 7.55
N GLU A 83 -9.90 -15.43 8.40
CA GLU A 83 -10.52 -16.75 8.48
C GLU A 83 -11.20 -17.14 7.17
N GLN A 84 -11.97 -16.22 6.59
CA GLN A 84 -12.64 -16.48 5.31
C GLN A 84 -11.64 -16.72 4.18
N ALA A 85 -10.57 -15.94 4.10
CA ALA A 85 -9.52 -16.12 3.09
C ALA A 85 -8.81 -17.45 3.22
N ARG A 86 -8.64 -17.97 4.44
CA ARG A 86 -8.10 -19.31 4.68
C ARG A 86 -9.03 -20.40 4.14
N LEU A 87 -10.34 -20.27 4.38
CA LEU A 87 -11.34 -21.19 3.87
C LEU A 87 -11.43 -21.17 2.35
N ASP A 88 -11.46 -20.00 1.76
CA ASP A 88 -11.57 -19.79 0.32
C ASP A 88 -10.26 -19.98 -0.44
N LYS A 89 -9.13 -20.13 0.27
CA LYS A 89 -7.78 -20.15 -0.29
C LYS A 89 -7.49 -18.95 -1.20
N ARG A 90 -8.01 -17.78 -0.84
CA ARG A 90 -7.81 -16.52 -1.56
C ARG A 90 -6.76 -15.67 -0.84
N PRO A 91 -5.88 -15.00 -1.58
CA PRO A 91 -4.98 -14.03 -0.97
C PRO A 91 -5.78 -12.82 -0.46
N ILE A 92 -5.33 -12.26 0.67
CA ILE A 92 -5.74 -10.94 1.14
C ILE A 92 -4.61 -9.98 0.85
N GLU A 93 -4.95 -8.82 0.32
CA GLU A 93 -3.98 -7.78 0.03
C GLU A 93 -4.57 -6.45 0.47
N SER A 94 -3.85 -5.70 1.30
CA SER A 94 -4.33 -4.44 1.86
C SER A 94 -3.18 -3.50 2.19
N GLU A 95 -3.45 -2.20 2.14
CA GLU A 95 -2.51 -1.16 2.54
C GLU A 95 -3.10 -0.38 3.70
N TYR A 96 -2.30 -0.19 4.75
CA TYR A 96 -2.72 0.49 5.96
C TYR A 96 -1.75 1.62 6.30
N GLU A 97 -2.31 2.75 6.68
CA GLU A 97 -1.56 3.77 7.40
C GLU A 97 -1.49 3.34 8.88
N VAL A 98 -0.31 2.93 9.32
CA VAL A 98 -0.10 2.38 10.68
C VAL A 98 0.28 3.44 11.70
N GLU A 99 0.86 4.53 11.25
CA GLU A 99 1.13 5.78 11.96
C GLU A 99 1.01 6.92 10.94
N PRO A 100 0.76 8.17 11.34
CA PRO A 100 0.68 9.29 10.42
C PRO A 100 1.87 9.34 9.45
N GLY A 101 1.61 9.18 8.17
CA GLY A 101 2.60 9.16 7.10
C GLY A 101 3.38 7.86 6.94
N LYS A 102 3.09 6.79 7.69
CA LYS A 102 3.76 5.48 7.58
C LYS A 102 2.81 4.40 7.08
N TRP A 103 3.13 3.82 5.96
CA TRP A 103 2.26 2.89 5.24
C TRP A 103 2.87 1.49 5.11
N LEU A 104 2.06 0.48 5.41
CA LEU A 104 2.38 -0.92 5.17
C LEU A 104 1.46 -1.54 4.13
N HIS A 105 2.05 -2.30 3.23
CA HIS A 105 1.36 -3.26 2.40
C HIS A 105 1.45 -4.64 3.06
N VAL A 106 0.30 -5.27 3.24
CA VAL A 106 0.15 -6.58 3.87
C VAL A 106 -0.45 -7.52 2.85
N LYS A 107 0.26 -8.61 2.57
CA LYS A 107 -0.23 -9.71 1.75
C LYS A 107 -0.26 -10.98 2.57
N GLU A 108 -1.42 -11.63 2.59
CA GLU A 108 -1.63 -12.88 3.31
C GLU A 108 -2.15 -13.94 2.35
N THR A 109 -1.55 -15.11 2.37
CA THR A 109 -1.89 -16.21 1.46
C THR A 109 -1.97 -17.52 2.24
N ALA A 110 -3.08 -18.24 2.10
CA ALA A 110 -3.24 -19.56 2.69
C ALA A 110 -2.55 -20.63 1.84
N SER A 111 -1.80 -21.50 2.49
CA SER A 111 -1.29 -22.74 1.88
C SER A 111 -2.37 -23.83 1.83
N ASN A 112 -2.09 -24.93 1.11
CA ASN A 112 -3.05 -26.01 0.95
C ASN A 112 -3.40 -26.74 2.26
N ASP A 113 -2.48 -26.75 3.21
CA ASP A 113 -2.63 -27.36 4.53
C ASP A 113 -3.16 -26.39 5.60
N GLY A 114 -3.57 -25.17 5.19
CA GLY A 114 -4.21 -24.20 6.05
C GLY A 114 -3.27 -23.24 6.79
N HIS A 115 -1.95 -23.35 6.58
CA HIS A 115 -1.04 -22.32 7.10
C HIS A 115 -1.28 -21.00 6.39
N MET A 116 -1.08 -19.89 7.09
CA MET A 116 -1.15 -18.54 6.52
C MET A 116 0.25 -17.95 6.44
N ILE A 117 0.63 -17.50 5.27
CA ILE A 117 1.88 -16.77 5.03
C ILE A 117 1.55 -15.30 4.98
N THR A 118 2.18 -14.50 5.82
CA THR A 118 2.05 -13.04 5.86
C THR A 118 3.34 -12.41 5.35
N VAL A 119 3.22 -11.54 4.35
CA VAL A 119 4.30 -10.68 3.86
C VAL A 119 3.96 -9.23 4.20
N LEU A 120 4.88 -8.54 4.86
CA LEU A 120 4.79 -7.11 5.19
C LEU A 120 5.83 -6.34 4.39
N THR A 121 5.40 -5.29 3.72
CA THR A 121 6.29 -4.40 2.94
C THR A 121 6.04 -2.95 3.35
N ASP A 122 7.10 -2.22 3.71
CA ASP A 122 7.01 -0.77 3.91
C ASP A 122 6.85 -0.10 2.54
N VAL A 123 5.71 0.57 2.35
CA VAL A 123 5.37 1.28 1.11
C VAL A 123 5.28 2.80 1.31
N THR A 124 5.78 3.29 2.44
CA THR A 124 5.74 4.70 2.83
C THR A 124 6.26 5.63 1.74
N ALA A 125 7.45 5.35 1.19
CA ALA A 125 8.06 6.19 0.16
C ALA A 125 7.22 6.24 -1.14
N ARG A 126 6.58 5.14 -1.51
CA ARG A 126 5.66 5.09 -2.65
C ARG A 126 4.40 5.90 -2.37
N LYS A 127 3.75 5.64 -1.23
CA LYS A 127 2.52 6.35 -0.81
C LYS A 127 2.73 7.85 -0.65
N THR A 128 3.85 8.25 -0.06
CA THR A 128 4.19 9.67 0.08
C THR A 128 4.30 10.36 -1.29
N ARG A 129 4.92 9.70 -2.27
CA ARG A 129 4.99 10.24 -3.64
C ARG A 129 3.61 10.33 -4.30
N GLU A 130 2.79 9.29 -4.20
CA GLU A 130 1.42 9.27 -4.73
C GLU A 130 0.58 10.41 -4.15
N ILE A 131 0.60 10.59 -2.81
CA ILE A 131 -0.12 11.65 -2.10
C ILE A 131 0.40 13.03 -2.51
N MET A 132 1.73 13.20 -2.62
CA MET A 132 2.31 14.48 -3.04
C MET A 132 1.93 14.82 -4.47
N GLN A 133 1.96 13.85 -5.39
CA GLN A 133 1.53 14.04 -6.78
C GLN A 133 0.06 14.44 -6.87
N SER A 134 -0.83 13.78 -6.08
CA SER A 134 -2.23 14.15 -6.01
C SER A 134 -2.43 15.58 -5.50
N LYS A 135 -1.78 15.94 -4.38
CA LYS A 135 -1.85 17.29 -3.83
C LYS A 135 -1.33 18.38 -4.79
N LEU A 136 -0.26 18.07 -5.53
CA LEU A 136 0.28 19.00 -6.53
C LEU A 136 -0.72 19.18 -7.69
N ALA A 137 -1.34 18.10 -8.16
CA ALA A 137 -2.38 18.18 -9.19
C ALA A 137 -3.57 19.03 -8.72
N ASP A 138 -4.06 18.80 -7.48
CA ASP A 138 -5.15 19.58 -6.90
C ASP A 138 -4.77 21.07 -6.74
N ALA A 139 -3.53 21.35 -6.34
CA ALA A 139 -3.04 22.73 -6.24
C ALA A 139 -2.99 23.45 -7.61
N ILE A 140 -2.54 22.74 -8.66
CA ILE A 140 -2.53 23.26 -10.03
C ILE A 140 -3.96 23.49 -10.53
N ASP A 141 -4.89 22.60 -10.23
CA ASP A 141 -6.30 22.73 -10.59
C ASP A 141 -7.02 23.88 -9.85
N ALA A 142 -6.53 24.27 -8.68
CA ALA A 142 -7.05 25.38 -7.89
C ALA A 142 -6.55 26.76 -8.38
N ILE A 143 -5.58 26.83 -9.29
CA ILE A 143 -5.07 28.09 -9.83
C ILE A 143 -6.17 28.77 -10.67
N PRO A 144 -6.55 30.04 -10.36
CA PRO A 144 -7.60 30.75 -11.09
C PRO A 144 -7.08 31.39 -12.39
N SER A 145 -6.31 30.61 -13.15
CA SER A 145 -5.75 30.98 -14.46
C SER A 145 -5.51 29.72 -15.26
N HIS A 146 -5.46 29.84 -16.58
CA HIS A 146 -5.09 28.73 -17.44
C HIS A 146 -3.64 28.32 -17.17
N VAL A 147 -3.43 27.05 -16.85
CA VAL A 147 -2.11 26.46 -16.68
C VAL A 147 -1.99 25.30 -17.65
N MET A 148 -1.04 25.39 -18.56
CA MET A 148 -0.70 24.34 -19.52
C MET A 148 0.80 24.06 -19.49
N PHE A 149 1.17 22.80 -19.41
CA PHE A 149 2.56 22.34 -19.42
C PHE A 149 2.84 21.67 -20.75
N TRP A 150 3.92 22.07 -21.39
CA TRP A 150 4.39 21.55 -22.66
C TRP A 150 5.79 20.95 -22.49
N ASP A 151 6.08 19.88 -23.20
CA ASP A 151 7.43 19.28 -23.20
C ASP A 151 8.37 20.03 -24.16
N GLU A 152 9.63 19.56 -24.22
CA GLU A 152 10.67 20.13 -25.07
C GLU A 152 10.36 20.00 -26.58
N LYS A 153 9.40 19.16 -26.95
CA LYS A 153 8.91 18.93 -28.32
C LYS A 153 7.57 19.64 -28.58
N GLU A 154 7.22 20.58 -27.71
CA GLU A 154 5.98 21.34 -27.79
C GLU A 154 4.73 20.44 -27.76
N LYS A 155 4.77 19.33 -27.01
CA LYS A 155 3.60 18.45 -26.78
C LYS A 155 2.99 18.77 -25.42
N LEU A 156 1.64 18.89 -25.37
CA LEU A 156 0.93 19.12 -24.13
C LEU A 156 1.12 17.92 -23.18
N ILE A 157 1.74 18.20 -22.03
CA ILE A 157 1.89 17.23 -20.94
C ILE A 157 0.62 17.25 -20.09
N LYS A 158 0.16 18.45 -19.70
CA LYS A 158 -0.99 18.63 -18.81
C LYS A 158 -1.59 20.03 -18.91
N ALA A 159 -2.91 20.10 -18.75
CA ALA A 159 -3.63 21.36 -18.53
C ALA A 159 -4.42 21.26 -17.21
N ASN A 160 -4.61 22.38 -16.50
CA ASN A 160 -5.48 22.41 -15.32
C ASN A 160 -6.96 22.40 -15.72
N LYS A 161 -7.84 22.09 -14.76
CA LYS A 161 -9.29 21.98 -14.99
C LYS A 161 -9.91 23.24 -15.62
N LEU A 162 -9.42 24.43 -15.23
CA LEU A 162 -9.90 25.68 -15.79
C LEU A 162 -9.56 25.79 -17.28
N ALA A 163 -8.29 25.51 -17.64
CA ALA A 163 -7.88 25.53 -19.05
C ALA A 163 -8.66 24.51 -19.90
N VAL A 164 -8.86 23.30 -19.39
CA VAL A 164 -9.64 22.26 -20.09
C VAL A 164 -11.10 22.74 -20.29
N LYS A 165 -11.73 23.22 -19.21
CA LYS A 165 -13.14 23.64 -19.24
C LYS A 165 -13.36 24.80 -20.22
N GLU A 166 -12.59 25.87 -20.13
CA GLU A 166 -12.78 27.06 -20.95
C GLU A 166 -12.43 26.82 -22.42
N ASN A 167 -11.37 26.04 -22.71
CA ASN A 167 -11.08 25.70 -24.11
C ASN A 167 -12.19 24.83 -24.73
N LEU A 168 -12.80 23.93 -23.95
CA LEU A 168 -13.92 23.12 -24.42
C LEU A 168 -15.16 23.97 -24.74
N GLU A 169 -15.40 25.08 -24.04
CA GLU A 169 -16.46 26.04 -24.34
C GLU A 169 -16.28 26.71 -25.74
N TYR A 170 -15.04 26.72 -26.23
CA TYR A 170 -14.71 27.19 -27.60
C TYR A 170 -14.48 26.03 -28.58
N GLU A 171 -15.00 24.84 -28.27
CA GLU A 171 -14.88 23.64 -29.09
C GLU A 171 -13.44 23.10 -29.27
N VAL A 172 -12.51 23.55 -28.40
CA VAL A 172 -11.12 23.11 -28.40
C VAL A 172 -10.93 22.01 -27.33
N GLU A 173 -10.74 20.78 -27.77
CA GLU A 173 -10.45 19.66 -26.88
C GLU A 173 -8.96 19.55 -26.59
N LEU A 174 -8.53 19.98 -25.38
CA LEU A 174 -7.16 19.78 -24.92
C LEU A 174 -6.91 18.31 -24.57
N ARG A 175 -5.93 17.69 -25.19
CA ARG A 175 -5.54 16.29 -24.96
C ARG A 175 -4.02 16.16 -24.78
N GLU A 176 -3.60 15.27 -23.92
CA GLU A 176 -2.18 14.95 -23.75
C GLU A 176 -1.55 14.52 -25.08
N GLY A 177 -0.34 15.02 -25.36
CA GLY A 177 0.36 14.79 -26.61
C GLY A 177 -0.06 15.69 -27.79
N MET A 178 -1.10 16.54 -27.63
CA MET A 178 -1.45 17.57 -28.62
C MET A 178 -0.24 18.49 -28.85
N SER A 179 0.06 18.84 -30.09
CA SER A 179 1.14 19.80 -30.34
C SER A 179 0.69 21.23 -30.13
N TYR A 180 1.64 22.11 -29.78
CA TYR A 180 1.36 23.54 -29.64
C TYR A 180 0.82 24.16 -30.93
N ALA A 181 1.32 23.70 -32.10
CA ALA A 181 0.82 24.12 -33.40
C ALA A 181 -0.65 23.68 -33.64
N GLU A 182 -1.04 22.44 -33.25
CA GLU A 182 -2.45 22.01 -33.28
C GLU A 182 -3.32 22.87 -32.38
N PHE A 183 -2.84 23.14 -31.14
CA PHE A 183 -3.55 24.02 -30.21
C PHE A 183 -3.78 25.41 -30.79
N LEU A 184 -2.76 26.07 -31.36
CA LEU A 184 -2.90 27.38 -31.97
C LEU A 184 -3.88 27.35 -33.15
N SER A 185 -3.79 26.31 -34.00
CA SER A 185 -4.70 26.18 -35.17
C SER A 185 -6.15 25.96 -34.78
N SER A 186 -6.43 25.44 -33.59
CA SER A 186 -7.79 25.24 -33.07
C SER A 186 -8.43 26.49 -32.44
N GLN A 187 -7.66 27.58 -32.29
CA GLN A 187 -8.16 28.83 -31.74
C GLN A 187 -8.74 29.78 -32.83
N PHE A 188 -8.63 29.42 -34.11
CA PHE A 188 -9.07 30.21 -35.25
C PHE A 188 -10.01 29.39 -36.15
#